data_4ef8ddbb5dc05d30cd6a9cd18e5450df
#
_entry.id   4ef8ddbb5dc05d30cd6a9cd18e5450df
#
_cell.length_a   1.000
_cell.length_b   1.000
_cell.length_c   1.000
_cell.angle_alpha   90.00
_cell.angle_beta   90.00
_cell.angle_gamma   90.00
#
_symmetry.space_group_name_H-M   'P 1'
#
loop_
_entity.id
_entity.type
_entity.pdbx_description
1 polymer ?
#
loop_
_entity_poly.entity_id
_entity_poly.type
_entity_poly.pdbx_seq_one_letter_code
_entity_poly.pdbx_strand_id
1 'polypeptide(L)'
;SAIISENNHNSDDSVKYLNSSKFLINVHEGYLKKYVTNLVVNGEVQKSISVIKQNRNKDNSKFFEADLLLLIDNFKKKKFKKNIELLNEFERYSGYGNYEYIIYEVLKDYNDLFLSKKPSLNNDKFGQLSLINQAFQYCYLNQPEAGSVFMNIINSNQGDYSRYLFFHFNNLIKNKDFESVQQISKTINILESSLLIQQSKKWLDESDY
;
A
#
# COMPACT_ATOMS: atom_id res chain seq x y z
N SER A 1 1.20 -33.32 -1.10
CA SER A 1 0.04 -32.43 -0.88
C SER A 1 0.42 -30.97 -1.00
N ALA A 2 -0.57 -30.06 -1.02
CA ALA A 2 -0.37 -28.62 -1.14
C ALA A 2 0.56 -28.04 -0.05
N ILE A 3 0.42 -28.49 1.20
CA ILE A 3 1.26 -28.06 2.33
C ILE A 3 2.73 -28.44 2.14
N ILE A 4 3.00 -29.64 1.62
CA ILE A 4 4.36 -30.11 1.37
C ILE A 4 4.98 -29.31 0.22
N SER A 5 4.23 -29.03 -0.83
CA SER A 5 4.68 -28.21 -1.97
C SER A 5 4.94 -26.76 -1.55
N GLU A 6 4.11 -26.19 -0.67
CA GLU A 6 4.30 -24.86 -0.09
C GLU A 6 5.59 -24.78 0.73
N ASN A 7 5.84 -25.77 1.59
CA ASN A 7 7.08 -25.85 2.39
C ASN A 7 8.34 -26.06 1.53
N ASN A 8 8.21 -26.65 0.35
CA ASN A 8 9.30 -26.85 -0.61
C ASN A 8 9.44 -25.70 -1.63
N HIS A 9 8.75 -24.56 -1.41
CA HIS A 9 8.72 -23.41 -2.32
C HIS A 9 8.24 -23.72 -3.75
N ASN A 10 7.50 -24.83 -3.94
CA ASN A 10 6.90 -25.16 -5.21
C ASN A 10 5.46 -24.62 -5.28
N SER A 11 5.34 -23.31 -5.56
CA SER A 11 4.07 -22.59 -5.56
C SER A 11 3.09 -23.09 -6.62
N ASP A 12 3.57 -23.47 -7.81
CA ASP A 12 2.72 -23.93 -8.92
C ASP A 12 2.03 -25.25 -8.61
N ASP A 13 2.74 -26.20 -8.03
CA ASP A 13 2.15 -27.48 -7.62
C ASP A 13 1.18 -27.30 -6.44
N SER A 14 1.50 -26.39 -5.52
CA SER A 14 0.59 -26.03 -4.43
C SER A 14 -0.76 -25.53 -4.97
N VAL A 15 -0.77 -24.64 -5.97
CA VAL A 15 -1.99 -24.16 -6.61
C VAL A 15 -2.76 -25.28 -7.31
N LYS A 16 -2.08 -26.22 -8.01
CA LYS A 16 -2.75 -27.36 -8.66
C LYS A 16 -3.47 -28.24 -7.63
N TYR A 17 -2.79 -28.59 -6.50
CA TYR A 17 -3.41 -29.37 -5.43
C TYR A 17 -4.60 -28.66 -4.80
N LEU A 18 -4.48 -27.36 -4.53
CA LEU A 18 -5.58 -26.57 -4.01
C LEU A 18 -6.73 -26.46 -5.02
N ASN A 19 -6.46 -26.29 -6.32
CA ASN A 19 -7.50 -26.26 -7.35
C ASN A 19 -8.29 -27.58 -7.43
N SER A 20 -7.64 -28.74 -7.32
CA SER A 20 -8.30 -30.04 -7.32
C SER A 20 -9.14 -30.32 -6.08
N SER A 21 -8.89 -29.60 -5.00
CA SER A 21 -9.55 -29.74 -3.70
C SER A 21 -10.51 -28.61 -3.35
N LYS A 22 -11.01 -27.85 -4.34
CA LYS A 22 -11.89 -26.68 -4.13
C LYS A 22 -13.16 -26.97 -3.34
N PHE A 23 -13.67 -28.21 -3.35
CA PHE A 23 -14.83 -28.60 -2.54
C PHE A 23 -14.58 -28.41 -1.04
N LEU A 24 -13.32 -28.39 -0.60
CA LEU A 24 -12.95 -28.15 0.79
C LEU A 24 -13.21 -26.71 1.27
N ILE A 25 -13.44 -25.76 0.37
CA ILE A 25 -13.81 -24.38 0.73
C ILE A 25 -15.04 -24.34 1.67
N ASN A 26 -15.95 -25.31 1.51
CA ASN A 26 -17.18 -25.37 2.30
C ASN A 26 -17.07 -26.19 3.58
N VAL A 27 -16.02 -26.99 3.72
CA VAL A 27 -15.92 -28.05 4.74
C VAL A 27 -14.76 -27.82 5.69
N HIS A 28 -13.67 -27.22 5.20
CA HIS A 28 -12.44 -27.08 5.97
C HIS A 28 -12.17 -25.62 6.33
N GLU A 29 -12.17 -25.33 7.62
CA GLU A 29 -11.78 -24.01 8.13
C GLU A 29 -10.32 -23.68 7.72
N GLY A 30 -10.09 -22.47 7.27
CA GLY A 30 -8.77 -22.00 6.81
C GLY A 30 -8.37 -22.45 5.40
N TYR A 31 -9.11 -23.36 4.73
CA TYR A 31 -8.79 -23.75 3.36
C TYR A 31 -8.87 -22.56 2.39
N LEU A 32 -9.93 -21.76 2.50
CA LEU A 32 -10.11 -20.58 1.64
C LEU A 32 -8.97 -19.57 1.83
N LYS A 33 -8.53 -19.33 3.06
CA LYS A 33 -7.41 -18.45 3.36
C LYS A 33 -6.13 -18.93 2.66
N LYS A 34 -5.78 -20.22 2.79
CA LYS A 34 -4.61 -20.81 2.12
C LYS A 34 -4.71 -20.72 0.61
N TYR A 35 -5.88 -21.01 0.04
CA TYR A 35 -6.09 -20.95 -1.40
C TYR A 35 -5.91 -19.51 -1.92
N VAL A 36 -6.52 -18.53 -1.26
CA VAL A 36 -6.38 -17.10 -1.58
C VAL A 36 -4.92 -16.67 -1.50
N THR A 37 -4.22 -17.00 -0.42
CA THR A 37 -2.80 -16.67 -0.23
C THR A 37 -1.93 -17.23 -1.34
N ASN A 38 -2.13 -18.52 -1.69
CA ASN A 38 -1.39 -19.13 -2.79
C ASN A 38 -1.63 -18.46 -4.15
N LEU A 39 -2.87 -18.09 -4.45
CA LEU A 39 -3.18 -17.35 -5.68
C LEU A 39 -2.45 -15.99 -5.73
N VAL A 40 -2.39 -15.29 -4.60
CA VAL A 40 -1.69 -14.00 -4.51
C VAL A 40 -0.17 -14.17 -4.70
N VAL A 41 0.44 -15.14 -4.03
CA VAL A 41 1.88 -15.45 -4.15
C VAL A 41 2.26 -15.80 -5.59
N ASN A 42 1.37 -16.48 -6.32
CA ASN A 42 1.56 -16.80 -7.75
C ASN A 42 1.18 -15.68 -8.73
N GLY A 43 0.88 -14.47 -8.22
CA GLY A 43 0.49 -13.33 -9.06
C GLY A 43 -0.94 -13.38 -9.60
N GLU A 44 -1.74 -14.40 -9.27
CA GLU A 44 -3.13 -14.58 -9.70
C GLU A 44 -4.12 -13.72 -8.85
N VAL A 45 -3.77 -12.45 -8.58
CA VAL A 45 -4.51 -11.57 -7.66
C VAL A 45 -5.98 -11.40 -8.08
N GLN A 46 -6.29 -11.24 -9.37
CA GLN A 46 -7.67 -11.06 -9.83
C GLN A 46 -8.52 -12.32 -9.60
N LYS A 47 -7.93 -13.50 -9.76
CA LYS A 47 -8.59 -14.77 -9.46
C LYS A 47 -8.86 -14.93 -7.97
N SER A 48 -7.89 -14.56 -7.15
CA SER A 48 -8.01 -14.49 -5.69
C SER A 48 -9.21 -13.62 -5.27
N ILE A 49 -9.30 -12.40 -5.79
CA ILE A 49 -10.42 -11.47 -5.54
C ILE A 49 -11.76 -12.07 -5.98
N SER A 50 -11.80 -12.74 -7.13
CA SER A 50 -13.02 -13.40 -7.62
C SER A 50 -13.47 -14.53 -6.70
N VAL A 51 -12.53 -15.34 -6.22
CA VAL A 51 -12.80 -16.42 -5.25
C VAL A 51 -13.33 -15.88 -3.93
N ILE A 52 -12.75 -14.80 -3.41
CA ILE A 52 -13.24 -14.13 -2.20
C ILE A 52 -14.68 -13.66 -2.40
N LYS A 53 -14.98 -12.95 -3.50
CA LYS A 53 -16.31 -12.42 -3.79
C LYS A 53 -17.36 -13.53 -3.91
N GLN A 54 -17.04 -14.64 -4.55
CA GLN A 54 -17.94 -15.80 -4.70
C GLN A 54 -18.29 -16.46 -3.36
N ASN A 55 -17.40 -16.35 -2.37
CA ASN A 55 -17.57 -16.96 -1.06
C ASN A 55 -17.94 -15.95 0.04
N ARG A 56 -18.19 -14.68 -0.28
CA ARG A 56 -18.34 -13.59 0.71
C ARG A 56 -19.45 -13.83 1.75
N ASN A 57 -20.47 -14.56 1.39
CA ASN A 57 -21.59 -14.87 2.29
C ASN A 57 -21.26 -15.95 3.34
N LYS A 58 -20.06 -16.53 3.30
CA LYS A 58 -19.61 -17.57 4.23
C LYS A 58 -18.73 -16.97 5.29
N ASP A 59 -18.86 -17.42 6.53
CA ASP A 59 -18.09 -16.89 7.66
C ASP A 59 -16.59 -17.14 7.50
N ASN A 60 -16.18 -18.26 6.90
CA ASN A 60 -14.78 -18.59 6.61
C ASN A 60 -14.12 -17.69 5.54
N SER A 61 -14.87 -16.81 4.90
CA SER A 61 -14.34 -15.81 3.95
C SER A 61 -13.99 -14.47 4.61
N LYS A 62 -14.30 -14.32 5.89
CA LYS A 62 -14.11 -13.08 6.64
C LYS A 62 -12.79 -13.12 7.42
N PHE A 63 -11.67 -12.98 6.72
CA PHE A 63 -10.32 -12.88 7.29
C PHE A 63 -9.60 -11.65 6.74
N PHE A 64 -8.62 -11.17 7.52
CA PHE A 64 -7.93 -9.91 7.29
C PHE A 64 -7.44 -9.72 5.85
N GLU A 65 -6.73 -10.70 5.31
CA GLU A 65 -6.12 -10.61 3.98
C GLU A 65 -7.18 -10.57 2.86
N ALA A 66 -8.34 -11.23 3.06
CA ALA A 66 -9.44 -11.17 2.10
C ALA A 66 -10.05 -9.76 2.04
N ASP A 67 -10.32 -9.18 3.21
CA ASP A 67 -10.89 -7.83 3.29
C ASP A 67 -9.90 -6.79 2.78
N LEU A 68 -8.62 -6.92 3.10
CA LEU A 68 -7.54 -6.07 2.58
C LEU A 68 -7.47 -6.11 1.04
N LEU A 69 -7.54 -7.29 0.43
CA LEU A 69 -7.55 -7.44 -1.03
C LEU A 69 -8.75 -6.76 -1.68
N LEU A 70 -9.94 -6.88 -1.06
CA LEU A 70 -11.14 -6.20 -1.55
C LEU A 70 -11.05 -4.68 -1.43
N LEU A 71 -10.50 -4.17 -0.32
CA LEU A 71 -10.25 -2.74 -0.12
C LEU A 71 -9.30 -2.20 -1.19
N ILE A 72 -8.16 -2.86 -1.40
CA ILE A 72 -7.17 -2.47 -2.42
C ILE A 72 -7.77 -2.52 -3.83
N ASP A 73 -8.55 -3.56 -4.17
CA ASP A 73 -9.26 -3.66 -5.46
C ASP A 73 -10.21 -2.47 -5.67
N ASN A 74 -10.94 -2.08 -4.63
CA ASN A 74 -11.84 -0.93 -4.68
C ASN A 74 -11.06 0.40 -4.81
N PHE A 75 -9.94 0.57 -4.09
CA PHE A 75 -9.06 1.74 -4.24
C PHE A 75 -8.55 1.86 -5.68
N LYS A 76 -8.03 0.77 -6.25
CA LYS A 76 -7.57 0.73 -7.64
C LYS A 76 -8.66 1.09 -8.64
N LYS A 77 -9.91 0.70 -8.36
CA LYS A 77 -11.10 0.97 -9.19
C LYS A 77 -11.80 2.29 -8.82
N LYS A 78 -11.24 3.09 -7.92
CA LYS A 78 -11.80 4.36 -7.41
C LYS A 78 -13.22 4.20 -6.80
N LYS A 79 -13.53 3.05 -6.22
CA LYS A 79 -14.84 2.74 -5.61
C LYS A 79 -14.86 3.07 -4.12
N PHE A 80 -14.44 4.28 -3.76
CA PHE A 80 -14.22 4.71 -2.37
C PHE A 80 -15.47 4.61 -1.49
N LYS A 81 -16.67 4.86 -2.02
CA LYS A 81 -17.93 4.71 -1.27
C LYS A 81 -18.17 3.26 -0.83
N LYS A 82 -17.77 2.28 -1.66
CA LYS A 82 -17.90 0.85 -1.29
C LYS A 82 -16.91 0.44 -0.19
N ASN A 83 -15.83 1.19 -0.02
CA ASN A 83 -14.89 0.92 1.05
C ASN A 83 -15.43 1.26 2.43
N ILE A 84 -16.44 2.13 2.57
CA ILE A 84 -17.01 2.48 3.87
C ILE A 84 -17.53 1.22 4.59
N GLU A 85 -18.31 0.40 3.90
CA GLU A 85 -18.86 -0.86 4.46
C GLU A 85 -17.73 -1.84 4.80
N LEU A 86 -16.76 -2.01 3.88
CA LEU A 86 -15.62 -2.89 4.12
C LEU A 86 -14.74 -2.41 5.27
N LEU A 87 -14.52 -1.10 5.42
CA LEU A 87 -13.74 -0.53 6.52
C LEU A 87 -14.44 -0.76 7.87
N ASN A 88 -15.77 -0.63 7.92
CA ASN A 88 -16.54 -0.96 9.14
C ASN A 88 -16.39 -2.44 9.51
N GLU A 89 -16.40 -3.35 8.53
CA GLU A 89 -16.13 -4.77 8.78
C GLU A 89 -14.67 -5.04 9.17
N PHE A 90 -13.74 -4.28 8.60
CA PHE A 90 -12.30 -4.42 8.83
C PHE A 90 -11.89 -4.00 10.25
N GLU A 91 -12.65 -3.09 10.88
CA GLU A 91 -12.42 -2.64 12.25
C GLU A 91 -12.34 -3.79 13.27
N ARG A 92 -13.02 -4.93 13.03
CA ARG A 92 -12.96 -6.12 13.89
C ARG A 92 -11.57 -6.72 14.09
N TYR A 93 -10.65 -6.44 13.14
CA TYR A 93 -9.24 -6.93 13.22
C TYR A 93 -8.34 -5.94 13.95
N SER A 94 -8.81 -4.70 14.17
CA SER A 94 -8.02 -3.60 14.69
C SER A 94 -7.90 -3.65 16.21
N GLY A 95 -7.24 -4.67 16.75
CA GLY A 95 -6.78 -4.64 18.13
C GLY A 95 -5.72 -3.55 18.31
N TYR A 96 -5.88 -2.69 19.31
CA TYR A 96 -4.92 -1.61 19.58
C TYR A 96 -3.50 -2.17 19.74
N GLY A 97 -2.54 -1.63 18.99
CA GLY A 97 -1.12 -2.00 19.07
C GLY A 97 -0.66 -3.08 18.10
N ASN A 98 -1.55 -3.68 17.29
CA ASN A 98 -1.15 -4.62 16.25
C ASN A 98 -1.01 -3.93 14.86
N TYR A 99 -0.39 -4.63 13.89
CA TYR A 99 -0.16 -4.07 12.55
C TYR A 99 -1.47 -3.92 11.75
N GLU A 100 -2.48 -4.74 12.01
CA GLU A 100 -3.81 -4.65 11.39
C GLU A 100 -4.48 -3.33 11.73
N TYR A 101 -4.32 -2.85 12.96
CA TYR A 101 -4.80 -1.55 13.39
C TYR A 101 -4.15 -0.41 12.62
N ILE A 102 -2.83 -0.48 12.42
CA ILE A 102 -2.09 0.52 11.63
C ILE A 102 -2.59 0.55 10.19
N ILE A 103 -2.74 -0.62 9.57
CA ILE A 103 -3.24 -0.74 8.18
C ILE A 103 -4.67 -0.20 8.09
N TYR A 104 -5.53 -0.52 9.04
CA TYR A 104 -6.91 -0.03 9.09
C TYR A 104 -6.97 1.49 9.12
N GLU A 105 -6.26 2.13 10.05
CA GLU A 105 -6.25 3.59 10.20
C GLU A 105 -5.70 4.28 8.93
N VAL A 106 -4.61 3.77 8.37
CA VAL A 106 -4.03 4.32 7.14
C VAL A 106 -4.99 4.21 5.95
N LEU A 107 -5.63 3.05 5.77
CA LEU A 107 -6.59 2.86 4.68
C LEU A 107 -7.85 3.71 4.86
N LYS A 108 -8.31 3.88 6.08
CA LYS A 108 -9.42 4.77 6.44
C LYS A 108 -9.08 6.21 6.09
N ASP A 109 -7.92 6.70 6.53
CA ASP A 109 -7.44 8.05 6.23
C ASP A 109 -7.37 8.32 4.72
N TYR A 110 -6.83 7.38 3.93
CA TYR A 110 -6.81 7.52 2.47
C TYR A 110 -8.20 7.45 1.84
N ASN A 111 -9.10 6.62 2.36
CA ASN A 111 -10.48 6.58 1.85
C ASN A 111 -11.18 7.92 2.07
N ASP A 112 -11.03 8.49 3.25
CA ASP A 112 -11.59 9.79 3.62
C ASP A 112 -10.97 10.92 2.79
N LEU A 113 -9.65 10.91 2.58
CA LEU A 113 -8.96 11.82 1.67
C LEU A 113 -9.55 11.79 0.25
N PHE A 114 -9.75 10.58 -0.31
CA PHE A 114 -10.27 10.45 -1.67
C PHE A 114 -11.73 10.87 -1.80
N LEU A 115 -12.52 10.71 -0.74
CA LEU A 115 -13.93 11.16 -0.71
C LEU A 115 -14.06 12.66 -0.47
N SER A 116 -13.37 13.18 0.55
CA SER A 116 -13.53 14.56 1.03
C SER A 116 -12.63 15.58 0.31
N LYS A 117 -11.53 15.10 -0.31
CA LYS A 117 -10.45 15.96 -0.85
C LYS A 117 -9.80 16.84 0.21
N LYS A 118 -9.74 16.36 1.44
CA LYS A 118 -9.07 17.03 2.57
C LYS A 118 -8.08 16.07 3.21
N PRO A 119 -6.90 16.54 3.66
CA PRO A 119 -5.96 15.69 4.35
C PRO A 119 -6.52 15.26 5.71
N SER A 120 -6.14 14.08 6.16
CA SER A 120 -6.40 13.65 7.54
C SER A 120 -5.47 14.41 8.48
N LEU A 121 -6.04 14.96 9.56
CA LEU A 121 -5.28 15.69 10.58
C LEU A 121 -4.85 14.78 11.75
N ASN A 122 -5.06 13.47 11.67
CA ASN A 122 -4.73 12.50 12.72
C ASN A 122 -3.22 12.15 12.72
N ASN A 123 -2.37 13.13 13.03
CA ASN A 123 -0.99 13.13 12.60
C ASN A 123 0.01 12.43 13.53
N ASP A 124 -0.34 12.11 14.77
CA ASP A 124 0.67 11.69 15.76
C ASP A 124 0.56 10.22 16.23
N LYS A 125 -0.44 9.47 15.76
CA LYS A 125 -0.71 8.11 16.27
C LYS A 125 0.41 7.12 16.02
N PHE A 126 1.16 7.26 14.91
CA PHE A 126 2.13 6.28 14.43
C PHE A 126 3.52 6.88 14.16
N GLY A 127 3.84 8.00 14.80
CA GLY A 127 5.14 8.66 14.68
C GLY A 127 5.50 8.96 13.22
N GLN A 128 6.67 8.50 12.76
CA GLN A 128 7.16 8.77 11.40
C GLN A 128 6.21 8.28 10.29
N LEU A 129 5.46 7.20 10.50
CA LEU A 129 4.49 6.72 9.53
C LEU A 129 3.35 7.73 9.31
N SER A 130 2.93 8.43 10.37
CA SER A 130 1.94 9.50 10.25
C SER A 130 2.45 10.67 9.41
N LEU A 131 3.70 11.09 9.59
CA LEU A 131 4.33 12.12 8.77
C LEU A 131 4.47 11.69 7.30
N ILE A 132 4.85 10.44 7.05
CA ILE A 132 4.92 9.87 5.70
C ILE A 132 3.54 9.92 5.03
N ASN A 133 2.49 9.48 5.71
CA ASN A 133 1.13 9.52 5.20
C ASN A 133 0.69 10.96 4.91
N GLN A 134 0.99 11.89 5.79
CA GLN A 134 0.68 13.31 5.60
C GLN A 134 1.38 13.90 4.38
N ALA A 135 2.67 13.63 4.19
CA ALA A 135 3.42 14.07 3.02
C ALA A 135 2.79 13.61 1.72
N PHE A 136 2.40 12.32 1.64
CA PHE A 136 1.72 11.78 0.46
C PHE A 136 0.32 12.34 0.26
N GLN A 137 -0.43 12.61 1.32
CA GLN A 137 -1.75 13.22 1.23
C GLN A 137 -1.65 14.66 0.67
N TYR A 138 -0.74 15.48 1.17
CA TYR A 138 -0.48 16.81 0.65
C TYR A 138 0.00 16.77 -0.81
N CYS A 139 0.90 15.84 -1.15
CA CYS A 139 1.36 15.63 -2.51
C CYS A 139 0.20 15.26 -3.47
N TYR A 140 -0.71 14.38 -3.05
CA TYR A 140 -1.89 14.01 -3.82
C TYR A 140 -2.84 15.19 -4.05
N LEU A 141 -2.97 16.08 -3.07
CA LEU A 141 -3.81 17.27 -3.13
C LEU A 141 -3.11 18.47 -3.81
N ASN A 142 -1.86 18.32 -4.25
CA ASN A 142 -0.99 19.39 -4.76
C ASN A 142 -0.86 20.58 -3.79
N GLN A 143 -0.78 20.29 -2.49
CA GLN A 143 -0.62 21.31 -1.46
C GLN A 143 0.87 21.62 -1.24
N PRO A 144 1.25 22.91 -1.04
CA PRO A 144 2.65 23.33 -0.91
C PRO A 144 3.32 22.75 0.35
N GLU A 145 2.56 22.41 1.37
CA GLU A 145 3.03 21.78 2.61
C GLU A 145 3.73 20.44 2.39
N ALA A 146 3.46 19.76 1.27
CA ALA A 146 4.11 18.49 0.94
C ALA A 146 5.63 18.56 1.02
N GLY A 147 6.22 19.65 0.51
CA GLY A 147 7.67 19.87 0.50
C GLY A 147 8.26 19.92 1.90
N SER A 148 7.69 20.73 2.79
CA SER A 148 8.18 20.88 4.16
C SER A 148 8.05 19.58 4.96
N VAL A 149 6.97 18.81 4.78
CA VAL A 149 6.79 17.54 5.47
C VAL A 149 7.78 16.48 4.96
N PHE A 150 8.03 16.39 3.65
CA PHE A 150 9.08 15.52 3.12
C PHE A 150 10.46 15.86 3.69
N MET A 151 10.81 17.15 3.77
CA MET A 151 12.08 17.57 4.36
C MET A 151 12.19 17.21 5.83
N ASN A 152 11.12 17.33 6.60
CA ASN A 152 11.09 16.90 8.00
C ASN A 152 11.35 15.40 8.15
N ILE A 153 10.77 14.56 7.26
CA ILE A 153 10.99 13.11 7.25
C ILE A 153 12.46 12.79 6.95
N ILE A 154 13.01 13.43 5.92
CA ILE A 154 14.39 13.18 5.45
C ILE A 154 15.42 13.61 6.50
N ASN A 155 15.19 14.74 7.14
CA ASN A 155 16.09 15.29 8.16
C ASN A 155 15.93 14.63 9.55
N SER A 156 14.95 13.73 9.70
CA SER A 156 14.78 13.03 10.96
C SER A 156 15.93 12.04 11.19
N ASN A 157 16.57 12.11 12.35
CA ASN A 157 17.67 11.22 12.73
C ASN A 157 17.21 9.80 13.15
N GLN A 158 15.94 9.44 12.89
CA GLN A 158 15.32 8.20 13.39
C GLN A 158 15.41 7.01 12.44
N GLY A 159 16.05 7.17 11.28
CA GLY A 159 16.18 6.09 10.30
C GLY A 159 16.64 6.57 8.91
N ASP A 160 16.88 5.62 8.01
CA ASP A 160 17.19 5.94 6.60
C ASP A 160 15.92 6.20 5.81
N TYR A 161 15.60 7.48 5.66
CA TYR A 161 14.46 7.95 4.86
C TYR A 161 14.86 8.51 3.48
N SER A 162 16.10 8.24 3.02
CA SER A 162 16.64 8.72 1.75
C SER A 162 15.74 8.39 0.55
N ARG A 163 15.01 7.25 0.59
CA ARG A 163 14.02 6.88 -0.42
C ARG A 163 12.93 7.94 -0.65
N TYR A 164 12.63 8.75 0.35
CA TYR A 164 11.61 9.79 0.24
C TYR A 164 12.10 11.04 -0.49
N LEU A 165 13.42 11.22 -0.65
CA LEU A 165 13.99 12.23 -1.55
C LEU A 165 13.44 12.09 -2.97
N PHE A 166 13.27 10.86 -3.43
CA PHE A 166 12.70 10.56 -4.73
C PHE A 166 11.29 11.15 -4.92
N PHE A 167 10.42 10.99 -3.94
CA PHE A 167 9.06 11.55 -4.00
C PHE A 167 9.06 13.06 -3.86
N HIS A 168 9.91 13.59 -2.99
CA HIS A 168 10.07 15.04 -2.82
C HIS A 168 10.57 15.70 -4.09
N PHE A 169 11.61 15.14 -4.71
CA PHE A 169 12.18 15.58 -5.98
C PHE A 169 11.11 15.63 -7.09
N ASN A 170 10.34 14.55 -7.25
CA ASN A 170 9.25 14.52 -8.23
C ASN A 170 8.16 15.57 -7.94
N ASN A 171 7.85 15.82 -6.68
CA ASN A 171 6.90 16.86 -6.29
C ASN A 171 7.41 18.25 -6.69
N LEU A 172 8.68 18.55 -6.44
CA LEU A 172 9.29 19.82 -6.83
C LEU A 172 9.28 20.05 -8.33
N ILE A 173 9.61 19.01 -9.13
CA ILE A 173 9.53 19.10 -10.60
C ILE A 173 8.10 19.42 -11.04
N LYS A 174 7.11 18.73 -10.50
CA LYS A 174 5.70 18.99 -10.83
C LYS A 174 5.26 20.41 -10.50
N ASN A 175 5.79 20.97 -9.42
CA ASN A 175 5.50 22.33 -8.99
C ASN A 175 6.40 23.39 -9.66
N LYS A 176 7.31 22.97 -10.56
CA LYS A 176 8.27 23.83 -11.26
C LYS A 176 9.22 24.61 -10.33
N ASP A 177 9.50 24.05 -9.16
CA ASP A 177 10.47 24.61 -8.20
C ASP A 177 11.89 24.09 -8.54
N PHE A 178 12.45 24.62 -9.61
CA PHE A 178 13.74 24.17 -10.14
C PHE A 178 14.93 24.58 -9.26
N GLU A 179 14.81 25.61 -8.45
CA GLU A 179 15.86 25.99 -7.51
C GLU A 179 16.05 24.92 -6.44
N SER A 180 14.95 24.50 -5.82
CA SER A 180 14.97 23.40 -4.84
C SER A 180 15.37 22.05 -5.48
N VAL A 181 14.97 21.82 -6.73
CA VAL A 181 15.39 20.63 -7.51
C VAL A 181 16.91 20.57 -7.65
N GLN A 182 17.58 21.68 -7.97
CA GLN A 182 19.05 21.71 -8.10
C GLN A 182 19.75 21.43 -6.76
N GLN A 183 19.23 21.97 -5.65
CA GLN A 183 19.78 21.72 -4.33
C GLN A 183 19.67 20.24 -3.94
N ILE A 184 18.51 19.63 -4.12
CA ILE A 184 18.28 18.22 -3.78
C ILE A 184 19.03 17.28 -4.71
N SER A 185 19.19 17.64 -6.00
CA SER A 185 19.99 16.87 -6.95
C SER A 185 21.43 16.69 -6.47
N LYS A 186 22.03 17.71 -5.85
CA LYS A 186 23.35 17.59 -5.24
C LYS A 186 23.35 16.59 -4.09
N THR A 187 22.34 16.61 -3.23
CA THR A 187 22.19 15.66 -2.12
C THR A 187 22.02 14.23 -2.63
N ILE A 188 21.20 14.01 -3.65
CA ILE A 188 21.00 12.69 -4.28
C ILE A 188 22.31 12.13 -4.85
N ASN A 189 23.12 12.98 -5.48
CA ASN A 189 24.41 12.57 -6.02
C ASN A 189 25.40 12.13 -4.91
N ILE A 190 25.36 12.78 -3.75
CA ILE A 190 26.22 12.41 -2.59
C ILE A 190 25.82 11.05 -2.01
N LEU A 191 24.53 10.68 -2.06
CA LEU A 191 24.03 9.40 -1.53
C LEU A 191 24.45 8.18 -2.34
N GLU A 192 25.13 8.36 -3.50
CA GLU A 192 25.62 7.29 -4.38
C GLU A 192 24.56 6.25 -4.79
N SER A 193 23.29 6.56 -4.62
CA SER A 193 22.20 5.67 -5.02
C SER A 193 22.02 5.70 -6.54
N SER A 194 22.57 4.71 -7.23
CA SER A 194 22.50 4.60 -8.68
C SER A 194 21.08 4.65 -9.24
N LEU A 195 20.12 4.05 -8.54
CA LEU A 195 18.70 4.05 -8.93
C LEU A 195 18.07 5.44 -8.81
N LEU A 196 18.30 6.12 -7.68
CA LEU A 196 17.80 7.47 -7.44
C LEU A 196 18.42 8.47 -8.44
N ILE A 197 19.73 8.35 -8.71
CA ILE A 197 20.45 9.21 -9.67
C ILE A 197 19.90 9.02 -11.08
N GLN A 198 19.72 7.78 -11.53
CA GLN A 198 19.19 7.49 -12.86
C GLN A 198 17.77 8.01 -13.03
N GLN A 199 16.90 7.80 -12.04
CA GLN A 199 15.53 8.24 -12.13
C GLN A 199 15.38 9.77 -12.03
N SER A 200 16.17 10.43 -11.19
CA SER A 200 16.16 11.89 -11.10
C SER A 200 16.68 12.56 -12.38
N LYS A 201 17.71 12.00 -13.02
CA LYS A 201 18.18 12.45 -14.33
C LYS A 201 17.09 12.30 -15.38
N LYS A 202 16.44 11.13 -15.45
CA LYS A 202 15.34 10.89 -16.38
C LYS A 202 14.21 11.92 -16.22
N TRP A 203 13.82 12.24 -15.00
CA TRP A 203 12.79 13.25 -14.75
C TRP A 203 13.20 14.66 -15.11
N LEU A 204 14.49 15.01 -14.91
CA LEU A 204 15.02 16.29 -15.35
C LEU A 204 15.03 16.40 -16.89
N ASP A 205 15.41 15.33 -17.58
CA ASP A 205 15.43 15.28 -19.04
C ASP A 205 14.03 15.30 -19.66
N GLU A 206 13.03 14.71 -18.98
CA GLU A 206 11.62 14.68 -19.41
C GLU A 206 10.84 15.97 -19.03
N SER A 207 11.39 16.83 -18.16
CA SER A 207 10.77 18.10 -17.79
C SER A 207 11.19 19.19 -18.78
N ASP A 208 10.24 19.72 -19.55
CA ASP A 208 10.45 20.93 -20.33
C ASP A 208 10.75 22.10 -19.39
N TYR A 209 11.99 22.60 -19.42
CA TYR A 209 12.42 23.79 -18.69
C TYR A 209 11.87 25.06 -19.34
#